data_9a28db5eee35cdbf88973a2dfc896c28
#
_entry.id   9a28db5eee35cdbf88973a2dfc896c28
#
_cell.length_a   1.000
_cell.length_b   1.000
_cell.length_c   1.000
_cell.angle_alpha   90.00
_cell.angle_beta   90.00
_cell.angle_gamma   90.00
#
_symmetry.space_group_name_H-M   'P 1'
#
loop_
_entity.id
_entity.type
_entity.pdbx_description
1 polymer ?
#
loop_
_entity_poly.entity_id
_entity_poly.type
_entity_poly.pdbx_seq_one_letter_code
_entity_poly.pdbx_strand_id
1 'polypeptide(L)'
;MSAMRIHLPRGGCWPHRLSLAWNIAVLAITAFVSAVWANIWVDSLRDYRPPLAQWDATASDAPAGPALIEGLVLVLLEGVPADYLDRTPALAGISAAHVRMTGPLSSYTPASGWITLVSGASPRLAGAPLQGAADSVLWYARAETLFDVTADAGRQTALYGPVWWRGMVAAAKRSESVLFGSAGEPAALAALAEARRQLESQPPALTLVHVRWPDGFPTASLDDALRGLVRAVEPSRQTLLLAAAPARGTARLMAFGCGIRPGAYTGMRPADIAPTAAALLGVPAPARSEGTIFRSLLAWDAEAEARSLAALAEVRWKLAEAYLAGMGASLDVGPLLGEREAVRQAVGAGRWPAAREGAEKLLAVLDGLMREAYHRRVWGDRLWRLWLPIMYLAGAILMQGRAWRRKELPLAPALITVAAAGLPAVWLTLSRGTRILESFAGWQWVLAGLGAWGTLAGLWGMWVLRRESWDIWERWRRAAGLVQLLAAIWGLPLAFLMWWQGLVVWWDLPAPAGAAAQAVLLTQLAGLCAGGLAGILAAPFLKS
;
A
#
# COMPACT_ATOMS: atom_id res chain seq x y z
N MET A 1 41.77 21.79 -75.65
CA MET A 1 42.02 21.01 -74.45
C MET A 1 40.86 21.30 -73.47
N SER A 2 39.84 20.42 -73.47
CA SER A 2 38.65 20.55 -72.64
C SER A 2 38.82 19.79 -71.34
N ALA A 3 38.87 20.49 -70.20
CA ALA A 3 39.10 19.86 -68.90
C ALA A 3 37.78 19.20 -68.44
N MET A 4 37.81 17.87 -68.42
CA MET A 4 36.75 17.00 -67.91
C MET A 4 36.67 17.17 -66.38
N ARG A 5 35.74 17.93 -65.85
CA ARG A 5 35.46 18.00 -64.42
C ARG A 5 34.76 16.72 -63.99
N ILE A 6 35.49 15.86 -63.32
CA ILE A 6 34.93 14.70 -62.63
C ILE A 6 34.12 15.22 -61.45
N HIS A 7 32.79 15.13 -61.57
CA HIS A 7 31.88 15.31 -60.43
C HIS A 7 31.95 14.08 -59.55
N LEU A 8 32.78 14.14 -58.51
CA LEU A 8 32.68 13.19 -57.39
C LEU A 8 31.30 13.36 -56.70
N PRO A 9 30.55 12.28 -56.51
CA PRO A 9 29.31 12.36 -55.78
C PRO A 9 29.61 12.81 -54.35
N ARG A 10 29.10 13.97 -53.97
CA ARG A 10 29.21 14.49 -52.62
C ARG A 10 28.67 13.41 -51.68
N GLY A 11 29.55 12.79 -50.88
CA GLY A 11 29.28 11.77 -49.87
C GLY A 11 28.33 12.28 -48.78
N GLY A 12 27.01 12.26 -49.05
CA GLY A 12 26.00 12.85 -48.18
C GLY A 12 25.07 11.86 -47.45
N CYS A 13 25.04 10.58 -47.84
CA CYS A 13 24.04 9.65 -47.26
C CYS A 13 24.48 8.90 -46.00
N TRP A 14 25.75 8.69 -45.76
CA TRP A 14 26.27 7.90 -44.65
C TRP A 14 25.96 8.48 -43.25
N PRO A 15 26.15 9.78 -42.98
CA PRO A 15 25.87 10.33 -41.66
C PRO A 15 24.37 10.28 -41.28
N HIS A 16 23.46 10.32 -42.25
CA HIS A 16 22.03 10.25 -42.00
C HIS A 16 21.58 8.83 -41.65
N ARG A 17 22.12 7.79 -42.27
CA ARG A 17 21.80 6.39 -41.99
C ARG A 17 22.32 5.97 -40.60
N LEU A 18 23.50 6.36 -40.23
CA LEU A 18 24.08 6.10 -38.91
C LEU A 18 23.25 6.79 -37.79
N SER A 19 22.82 8.03 -38.03
CA SER A 19 21.98 8.77 -37.08
C SER A 19 20.62 8.11 -36.90
N LEU A 20 19.99 7.62 -37.98
CA LEU A 20 18.72 6.90 -37.90
C LEU A 20 18.87 5.56 -37.17
N ALA A 21 19.89 4.77 -37.50
CA ALA A 21 20.16 3.49 -36.83
C ALA A 21 20.40 3.70 -35.32
N TRP A 22 21.13 4.74 -34.95
CA TRP A 22 21.34 5.12 -33.55
C TRP A 22 20.04 5.46 -32.85
N ASN A 23 19.18 6.27 -33.48
CA ASN A 23 17.88 6.65 -32.91
C ASN A 23 16.98 5.42 -32.71
N ILE A 24 16.93 4.51 -33.68
CA ILE A 24 16.18 3.25 -33.58
C ILE A 24 16.72 2.39 -32.42
N ALA A 25 18.03 2.24 -32.34
CA ALA A 25 18.67 1.46 -31.27
C ALA A 25 18.35 2.04 -29.88
N VAL A 26 18.44 3.36 -29.72
CA VAL A 26 18.10 4.03 -28.46
C VAL A 26 16.62 3.81 -28.09
N LEU A 27 15.69 3.96 -29.02
CA LEU A 27 14.27 3.72 -28.77
C LEU A 27 14.00 2.26 -28.40
N ALA A 28 14.63 1.30 -29.09
CA ALA A 28 14.48 -0.12 -28.80
C ALA A 28 15.02 -0.47 -27.40
N ILE A 29 16.19 0.02 -27.05
CA ILE A 29 16.78 -0.16 -25.73
C ILE A 29 15.90 0.48 -24.65
N THR A 30 15.43 1.69 -24.88
CA THR A 30 14.54 2.39 -23.93
C THR A 30 13.24 1.61 -23.72
N ALA A 31 12.62 1.11 -24.80
CA ALA A 31 11.42 0.29 -24.72
C ALA A 31 11.64 -0.98 -23.89
N PHE A 32 12.71 -1.71 -24.21
CA PHE A 32 13.05 -2.95 -23.52
C PHE A 32 13.37 -2.72 -22.03
N VAL A 33 14.26 -1.78 -21.73
CA VAL A 33 14.67 -1.45 -20.35
C VAL A 33 13.47 -1.00 -19.54
N SER A 34 12.61 -0.13 -20.08
CA SER A 34 11.42 0.35 -19.35
C SER A 34 10.42 -0.78 -19.08
N ALA A 35 10.21 -1.70 -20.03
CA ALA A 35 9.32 -2.85 -19.85
C ALA A 35 9.86 -3.82 -18.78
N VAL A 36 11.14 -4.14 -18.83
CA VAL A 36 11.82 -4.99 -17.82
C VAL A 36 11.75 -4.32 -16.44
N TRP A 37 12.00 -3.02 -16.38
CA TRP A 37 11.99 -2.29 -15.12
C TRP A 37 10.60 -2.18 -14.52
N ALA A 38 9.55 -2.06 -15.34
CA ALA A 38 8.16 -2.09 -14.86
C ALA A 38 7.85 -3.39 -14.12
N ASN A 39 8.30 -4.53 -14.65
CA ASN A 39 8.12 -5.83 -13.97
C ASN A 39 8.94 -5.89 -12.66
N ILE A 40 10.24 -5.54 -12.72
CA ILE A 40 11.10 -5.50 -11.52
C ILE A 40 10.49 -4.61 -10.43
N TRP A 41 9.93 -3.46 -10.80
CA TRP A 41 9.28 -2.55 -9.87
C TRP A 41 8.07 -3.18 -9.19
N VAL A 42 7.17 -3.78 -9.97
CA VAL A 42 5.96 -4.43 -9.43
C VAL A 42 6.32 -5.65 -8.58
N ASP A 43 7.27 -6.46 -9.03
CA ASP A 43 7.72 -7.62 -8.26
C ASP A 43 8.40 -7.19 -6.95
N SER A 44 9.18 -6.10 -6.96
CA SER A 44 9.76 -5.54 -5.72
C SER A 44 8.71 -5.06 -4.71
N LEU A 45 7.55 -4.59 -5.19
CA LEU A 45 6.41 -4.27 -4.32
C LEU A 45 5.75 -5.54 -3.76
N ARG A 46 5.65 -6.60 -4.55
CA ARG A 46 5.10 -7.90 -4.12
C ARG A 46 6.01 -8.57 -3.10
N ASP A 47 7.32 -8.52 -3.35
CA ASP A 47 8.35 -9.15 -2.52
C ASP A 47 8.85 -8.22 -1.41
N TYR A 48 8.16 -7.11 -1.15
CA TYR A 48 8.57 -6.15 -0.15
C TYR A 48 8.86 -6.81 1.21
N ARG A 49 10.03 -6.53 1.75
CA ARG A 49 10.46 -7.00 3.06
C ARG A 49 10.66 -5.81 4.00
N PRO A 50 9.92 -5.77 5.10
CA PRO A 50 10.09 -4.68 6.06
C PRO A 50 11.50 -4.70 6.66
N PRO A 51 12.01 -3.57 7.15
CA PRO A 51 13.32 -3.50 7.80
C PRO A 51 13.48 -4.44 9.00
N LEU A 52 12.35 -4.86 9.57
CA LEU A 52 12.26 -5.82 10.67
C LEU A 52 12.06 -7.29 10.21
N ALA A 53 12.34 -7.62 8.93
CA ALA A 53 12.07 -8.96 8.39
C ALA A 53 12.83 -10.08 9.13
N GLN A 54 13.98 -9.77 9.73
CA GLN A 54 14.79 -10.71 10.51
C GLN A 54 14.48 -10.70 12.02
N TRP A 55 13.53 -9.88 12.44
CA TRP A 55 13.15 -9.76 13.84
C TRP A 55 11.98 -10.69 14.15
N ASP A 56 12.27 -11.82 14.76
CA ASP A 56 11.30 -12.83 15.20
C ASP A 56 10.75 -12.55 16.62
N ALA A 57 10.73 -11.28 17.03
CA ALA A 57 10.23 -10.95 18.35
C ALA A 57 8.73 -11.23 18.46
N THR A 58 8.39 -11.89 19.54
CA THR A 58 7.03 -12.10 20.02
C THR A 58 6.77 -11.17 21.20
N ALA A 59 5.53 -10.75 21.38
CA ALA A 59 5.11 -9.98 22.54
C ALA A 59 4.82 -10.88 23.75
N SER A 60 4.90 -12.20 23.61
CA SER A 60 4.53 -13.16 24.65
C SER A 60 5.19 -12.92 26.02
N ASP A 61 6.43 -12.40 26.02
CA ASP A 61 7.16 -12.05 27.25
C ASP A 61 6.91 -10.62 27.74
N ALA A 62 6.06 -9.86 27.08
CA ALA A 62 5.72 -8.50 27.50
C ALA A 62 4.65 -8.55 28.59
N PRO A 63 4.68 -7.62 29.57
CA PRO A 63 3.62 -7.53 30.55
C PRO A 63 2.30 -7.18 29.85
N ALA A 64 1.19 -7.62 30.41
CA ALA A 64 -0.15 -7.26 29.99
C ALA A 64 -0.86 -6.46 31.09
N GLY A 65 -1.84 -5.64 30.69
CA GLY A 65 -2.78 -5.05 31.61
C GLY A 65 -3.80 -6.06 32.15
N PRO A 66 -4.64 -5.68 33.11
CA PRO A 66 -5.74 -6.51 33.54
C PRO A 66 -6.77 -6.69 32.42
N ALA A 67 -7.36 -7.87 32.30
CA ALA A 67 -8.45 -8.11 31.36
C ALA A 67 -9.71 -7.34 31.79
N LEU A 68 -10.30 -6.59 30.87
CA LEU A 68 -11.58 -5.90 31.08
C LEU A 68 -12.77 -6.73 30.64
N ILE A 69 -12.53 -7.72 29.78
CA ILE A 69 -13.54 -8.57 29.16
C ILE A 69 -13.09 -10.02 29.10
N GLU A 70 -14.04 -10.95 29.04
CA GLU A 70 -13.74 -12.37 28.87
C GLU A 70 -13.54 -12.74 27.39
N GLY A 71 -14.28 -12.08 26.48
CA GLY A 71 -14.21 -12.34 25.05
C GLY A 71 -14.43 -11.12 24.17
N LEU A 72 -13.77 -11.12 23.02
CA LEU A 72 -13.87 -10.11 21.99
C LEU A 72 -14.33 -10.73 20.66
N VAL A 73 -15.38 -10.16 20.10
CA VAL A 73 -15.86 -10.50 18.75
C VAL A 73 -15.55 -9.35 17.81
N LEU A 74 -14.67 -9.56 16.86
CA LEU A 74 -14.29 -8.59 15.83
C LEU A 74 -14.94 -8.97 14.50
N VAL A 75 -15.88 -8.17 14.03
CA VAL A 75 -16.54 -8.38 12.73
C VAL A 75 -16.03 -7.35 11.73
N LEU A 76 -15.45 -7.85 10.64
CA LEU A 76 -14.91 -7.05 9.54
C LEU A 76 -15.90 -7.11 8.38
N LEU A 77 -16.50 -5.97 8.03
CA LEU A 77 -17.46 -5.84 6.95
C LEU A 77 -16.81 -5.15 5.74
N GLU A 78 -16.45 -5.91 4.73
CA GLU A 78 -15.88 -5.42 3.46
C GLU A 78 -16.98 -5.29 2.40
N GLY A 79 -17.00 -4.19 1.64
CA GLY A 79 -17.94 -3.97 0.53
C GLY A 79 -19.27 -3.36 0.93
N VAL A 80 -19.50 -3.05 2.21
CA VAL A 80 -20.70 -2.37 2.66
C VAL A 80 -20.57 -0.84 2.54
N PRO A 81 -21.68 -0.08 2.41
CA PRO A 81 -21.64 1.38 2.42
C PRO A 81 -21.01 1.96 3.70
N ALA A 82 -20.40 3.14 3.59
CA ALA A 82 -19.70 3.78 4.72
C ALA A 82 -20.60 4.04 5.92
N ASP A 83 -21.89 4.29 5.69
CA ASP A 83 -22.90 4.60 6.70
C ASP A 83 -23.77 3.38 7.07
N TYR A 84 -23.39 2.19 6.64
CA TYR A 84 -24.13 0.96 6.94
C TYR A 84 -24.32 0.74 8.43
N LEU A 85 -23.28 0.91 9.24
CA LEU A 85 -23.37 0.72 10.69
C LEU A 85 -24.31 1.72 11.39
N ASP A 86 -24.52 2.90 10.81
CA ASP A 86 -25.41 3.93 11.36
C ASP A 86 -26.88 3.66 11.02
N ARG A 87 -27.16 2.88 9.96
CA ARG A 87 -28.52 2.69 9.40
C ARG A 87 -29.07 1.27 9.59
N THR A 88 -28.22 0.29 9.87
CA THR A 88 -28.66 -1.10 9.92
C THR A 88 -29.65 -1.34 11.06
N PRO A 89 -30.83 -1.93 10.77
CA PRO A 89 -31.80 -2.28 11.79
C PRO A 89 -31.30 -3.32 12.80
N ALA A 90 -30.25 -4.07 12.45
CA ALA A 90 -29.64 -5.05 13.33
C ALA A 90 -29.04 -4.43 14.60
N LEU A 91 -28.65 -3.16 14.54
CA LEU A 91 -27.96 -2.43 15.60
C LEU A 91 -28.83 -1.33 16.23
N ALA A 92 -30.09 -1.20 15.77
CA ALA A 92 -31.01 -0.19 16.27
C ALA A 92 -31.31 -0.38 17.79
N GLY A 93 -31.18 0.70 18.54
CA GLY A 93 -31.46 0.70 19.98
C GLY A 93 -30.31 0.17 20.85
N ILE A 94 -29.19 -0.22 20.28
CA ILE A 94 -28.03 -0.65 21.06
C ILE A 94 -27.24 0.59 21.53
N SER A 95 -26.97 0.63 22.84
CA SER A 95 -26.07 1.65 23.41
C SER A 95 -24.62 1.33 23.00
N ALA A 96 -24.12 2.02 22.01
CA ALA A 96 -22.84 1.73 21.39
C ALA A 96 -21.94 2.96 21.28
N ALA A 97 -20.65 2.71 21.08
CA ALA A 97 -19.68 3.70 20.66
C ALA A 97 -19.61 3.71 19.12
N HIS A 98 -19.79 4.86 18.51
CA HIS A 98 -19.64 5.10 17.09
C HIS A 98 -18.33 5.82 16.82
N VAL A 99 -17.41 5.17 16.15
CA VAL A 99 -16.06 5.71 15.90
C VAL A 99 -15.86 5.97 14.40
N ARG A 100 -15.56 7.22 14.07
CA ARG A 100 -15.07 7.58 12.73
C ARG A 100 -13.55 7.45 12.73
N MET A 101 -13.04 6.52 11.95
CA MET A 101 -11.60 6.32 11.82
C MET A 101 -10.94 7.45 11.03
N THR A 102 -9.66 7.69 11.26
CA THR A 102 -8.85 8.64 10.51
C THR A 102 -8.27 7.96 9.29
N GLY A 103 -8.69 8.41 8.11
CA GLY A 103 -8.22 7.87 6.84
C GLY A 103 -8.89 6.57 6.39
N PRO A 104 -8.49 6.02 5.25
CA PRO A 104 -8.97 4.73 4.76
C PRO A 104 -8.42 3.59 5.60
N LEU A 105 -9.09 2.44 5.57
CA LEU A 105 -8.64 1.24 6.26
C LEU A 105 -7.22 0.84 5.81
N SER A 106 -6.97 0.91 4.51
CA SER A 106 -5.66 0.72 3.92
C SER A 106 -5.42 1.72 2.80
N SER A 107 -4.16 2.10 2.67
CA SER A 107 -3.69 2.88 1.52
C SER A 107 -3.36 2.00 0.32
N TYR A 108 -3.21 0.69 0.48
CA TYR A 108 -2.82 -0.27 -0.56
C TYR A 108 -3.97 -1.18 -0.98
N THR A 109 -4.11 -2.32 -0.34
CA THR A 109 -5.19 -3.29 -0.61
C THR A 109 -6.10 -3.44 0.60
N PRO A 110 -7.36 -3.85 0.43
CA PRO A 110 -8.22 -4.16 1.57
C PRO A 110 -7.56 -5.14 2.55
N ALA A 111 -6.92 -6.19 2.04
CA ALA A 111 -6.23 -7.18 2.87
C ALA A 111 -5.14 -6.56 3.75
N SER A 112 -4.31 -5.64 3.22
CA SER A 112 -3.29 -4.95 4.01
C SER A 112 -3.90 -4.11 5.13
N GLY A 113 -5.12 -3.58 4.92
CA GLY A 113 -5.88 -2.88 5.97
C GLY A 113 -6.38 -3.80 7.06
N TRP A 114 -6.93 -4.97 6.69
CA TRP A 114 -7.37 -5.96 7.66
C TRP A 114 -6.23 -6.51 8.50
N ILE A 115 -5.04 -6.69 7.90
CA ILE A 115 -3.82 -7.02 8.66
C ILE A 115 -3.49 -5.92 9.67
N THR A 116 -3.53 -4.66 9.24
CA THR A 116 -3.27 -3.53 10.14
C THR A 116 -4.23 -3.51 11.32
N LEU A 117 -5.51 -3.85 11.13
CA LEU A 117 -6.48 -3.94 12.22
C LEU A 117 -6.10 -5.00 13.26
N VAL A 118 -5.64 -6.18 12.84
CA VAL A 118 -5.36 -7.30 13.75
C VAL A 118 -3.94 -7.34 14.29
N SER A 119 -3.00 -6.64 13.66
CA SER A 119 -1.60 -6.57 14.11
C SER A 119 -1.20 -5.22 14.71
N GLY A 120 -1.95 -4.16 14.41
CA GLY A 120 -1.54 -2.80 14.73
C GLY A 120 -0.33 -2.30 13.92
N ALA A 121 0.17 -3.09 12.98
CA ALA A 121 1.32 -2.77 12.14
C ALA A 121 0.86 -2.21 10.79
N SER A 122 1.45 -1.10 10.36
CA SER A 122 1.22 -0.60 9.00
C SER A 122 1.77 -1.58 7.95
N PRO A 123 1.32 -1.51 6.69
CA PRO A 123 1.86 -2.34 5.61
C PRO A 123 3.39 -2.28 5.48
N ARG A 124 3.98 -1.16 5.88
CA ARG A 124 5.43 -0.95 5.92
C ARG A 124 6.13 -1.87 6.93
N LEU A 125 5.51 -2.15 8.07
CA LEU A 125 6.05 -3.05 9.11
C LEU A 125 5.52 -4.48 8.99
N ALA A 126 4.30 -4.65 8.49
CA ALA A 126 3.69 -5.95 8.27
C ALA A 126 4.26 -6.68 7.03
N GLY A 127 4.77 -5.96 6.04
CA GLY A 127 5.34 -6.54 4.83
C GLY A 127 4.33 -6.95 3.77
N ALA A 128 3.18 -6.27 3.69
CA ALA A 128 2.03 -6.74 2.94
C ALA A 128 1.35 -5.73 2.02
N PRO A 129 2.05 -5.01 1.14
CA PRO A 129 1.40 -3.92 0.44
C PRO A 129 0.38 -4.35 -0.63
N LEU A 130 0.64 -5.39 -1.42
CA LEU A 130 -0.11 -5.67 -2.66
C LEU A 130 -0.91 -6.97 -2.64
N GLN A 131 -1.20 -7.53 -1.48
CA GLN A 131 -1.82 -8.85 -1.43
C GLN A 131 -3.33 -8.81 -1.20
N GLY A 132 -4.03 -9.81 -1.72
CA GLY A 132 -5.48 -9.98 -1.59
C GLY A 132 -6.27 -9.92 -2.87
N ALA A 133 -5.65 -9.75 -4.03
CA ALA A 133 -6.37 -9.75 -5.31
C ALA A 133 -6.71 -11.15 -5.83
N ALA A 134 -5.98 -12.17 -5.38
CA ALA A 134 -6.26 -13.56 -5.76
C ALA A 134 -6.43 -14.41 -4.50
N ASP A 135 -7.59 -14.99 -4.32
CA ASP A 135 -7.91 -15.93 -3.23
C ASP A 135 -7.01 -17.19 -3.22
N SER A 136 -6.13 -17.33 -4.22
CA SER A 136 -5.25 -18.47 -4.44
C SER A 136 -3.82 -18.30 -3.91
N VAL A 137 -3.38 -17.11 -3.55
CA VAL A 137 -2.01 -16.88 -3.08
C VAL A 137 -1.96 -17.00 -1.56
N LEU A 138 -1.38 -18.08 -1.07
CA LEU A 138 -1.08 -18.26 0.34
C LEU A 138 -0.03 -17.21 0.74
N TRP A 139 -0.41 -16.36 1.65
CA TRP A 139 0.40 -15.27 2.11
C TRP A 139 0.76 -15.45 3.58
N TYR A 140 1.98 -15.13 3.94
CA TYR A 140 2.42 -15.22 5.31
C TYR A 140 2.61 -13.81 5.86
N ALA A 141 1.70 -13.37 6.73
CA ALA A 141 1.94 -12.17 7.51
C ALA A 141 3.20 -12.37 8.36
N ARG A 142 4.11 -11.42 8.25
CA ARG A 142 5.34 -11.42 9.04
C ARG A 142 5.19 -10.68 10.36
N ALA A 143 4.02 -10.08 10.58
CA ALA A 143 3.68 -9.38 11.80
C ALA A 143 2.86 -10.30 12.70
N GLU A 144 3.23 -10.36 13.96
CA GLU A 144 2.42 -10.95 15.02
C GLU A 144 1.04 -10.30 15.07
N THR A 145 -0.01 -11.06 15.31
CA THR A 145 -1.40 -10.61 15.33
C THR A 145 -2.03 -10.79 16.71
N LEU A 146 -3.23 -10.24 16.88
CA LEU A 146 -4.05 -10.50 18.08
C LEU A 146 -4.28 -12.00 18.33
N PHE A 147 -4.34 -12.80 17.28
CA PHE A 147 -4.47 -14.26 17.41
C PHE A 147 -3.24 -14.88 18.08
N ASP A 148 -2.06 -14.44 17.68
CA ASP A 148 -0.82 -14.95 18.21
C ASP A 148 -0.71 -14.66 19.71
N VAL A 149 -0.86 -13.40 20.11
CA VAL A 149 -0.76 -13.00 21.53
C VAL A 149 -1.88 -13.57 22.39
N THR A 150 -3.09 -13.76 21.84
CA THR A 150 -4.21 -14.36 22.57
C THR A 150 -4.01 -15.84 22.78
N ALA A 151 -3.53 -16.57 21.76
CA ALA A 151 -3.25 -17.99 21.85
C ALA A 151 -2.02 -18.26 22.74
N ASP A 152 -0.98 -17.41 22.68
CA ASP A 152 0.20 -17.52 23.56
C ASP A 152 -0.15 -17.28 25.04
N ALA A 153 -1.21 -16.49 25.30
CA ALA A 153 -1.79 -16.37 26.64
C ALA A 153 -2.66 -17.58 27.04
N GLY A 154 -2.67 -18.67 26.26
CA GLY A 154 -3.43 -19.89 26.53
C GLY A 154 -4.95 -19.76 26.31
N ARG A 155 -5.40 -18.73 25.59
CA ARG A 155 -6.81 -18.46 25.37
C ARG A 155 -7.28 -18.95 24.01
N GLN A 156 -8.52 -19.42 23.91
CA GLN A 156 -9.09 -19.91 22.65
C GLN A 156 -9.36 -18.77 21.66
N THR A 157 -9.13 -19.05 20.39
CA THR A 157 -9.38 -18.13 19.28
C THR A 157 -10.18 -18.80 18.18
N ALA A 158 -11.04 -18.05 17.51
CA ALA A 158 -11.83 -18.53 16.37
C ALA A 158 -11.76 -17.57 15.18
N LEU A 159 -11.74 -18.12 13.97
CA LEU A 159 -11.59 -17.35 12.72
C LEU A 159 -12.56 -17.86 11.65
N TYR A 160 -13.43 -16.97 11.17
CA TYR A 160 -14.41 -17.24 10.13
C TYR A 160 -14.27 -16.22 9.01
N GLY A 161 -14.06 -16.66 7.77
CA GLY A 161 -13.93 -15.72 6.66
C GLY A 161 -13.20 -16.27 5.43
N PRO A 162 -12.65 -15.40 4.58
CA PRO A 162 -11.96 -15.79 3.36
C PRO A 162 -10.72 -16.66 3.62
N VAL A 163 -10.45 -17.58 2.71
CA VAL A 163 -9.35 -18.56 2.81
C VAL A 163 -7.96 -17.91 2.95
N TRP A 164 -7.77 -16.71 2.45
CA TRP A 164 -6.49 -16.01 2.52
C TRP A 164 -6.03 -15.69 3.96
N TRP A 165 -6.95 -15.67 4.95
CA TRP A 165 -6.59 -15.60 6.36
C TRP A 165 -5.69 -16.77 6.82
N ARG A 166 -5.73 -17.89 6.10
CA ARG A 166 -4.86 -19.04 6.39
C ARG A 166 -3.37 -18.69 6.34
N GLY A 167 -3.00 -17.76 5.47
CA GLY A 167 -1.64 -17.28 5.36
C GLY A 167 -1.23 -16.23 6.41
N MET A 168 -2.21 -15.64 7.11
CA MET A 168 -1.96 -14.58 8.10
C MET A 168 -1.96 -15.06 9.53
N VAL A 169 -2.82 -16.01 9.84
CA VAL A 169 -2.94 -16.59 11.18
C VAL A 169 -2.54 -18.04 11.12
N ALA A 170 -1.45 -18.41 11.79
CA ALA A 170 -0.95 -19.78 11.81
C ALA A 170 -2.00 -20.76 12.35
N ALA A 171 -2.01 -21.98 11.81
CA ALA A 171 -2.98 -23.01 12.23
C ALA A 171 -2.91 -23.30 13.74
N ALA A 172 -1.71 -23.30 14.31
CA ALA A 172 -1.47 -23.52 15.75
C ALA A 172 -2.03 -22.39 16.64
N LYS A 173 -2.33 -21.22 16.06
CA LYS A 173 -2.88 -20.05 16.76
C LYS A 173 -4.40 -19.90 16.62
N ARG A 174 -5.05 -20.91 16.04
CA ARG A 174 -6.50 -20.95 15.86
C ARG A 174 -7.04 -22.20 16.51
N SER A 175 -7.86 -22.05 17.54
CA SER A 175 -8.56 -23.19 18.17
C SER A 175 -9.62 -23.74 17.22
N GLU A 176 -10.29 -22.81 16.47
CA GLU A 176 -11.28 -23.16 15.46
C GLU A 176 -11.20 -22.20 14.26
N SER A 177 -11.46 -22.72 13.06
CA SER A 177 -11.55 -21.87 11.88
C SER A 177 -12.37 -22.51 10.76
N VAL A 178 -13.29 -21.70 10.17
CA VAL A 178 -14.00 -22.05 8.93
C VAL A 178 -13.66 -20.99 7.89
N LEU A 179 -12.94 -21.41 6.84
CA LEU A 179 -12.44 -20.51 5.81
C LEU A 179 -13.05 -20.88 4.46
N PHE A 180 -13.56 -19.88 3.76
CA PHE A 180 -14.29 -20.03 2.51
C PHE A 180 -13.40 -19.64 1.32
N GLY A 181 -13.32 -20.51 0.31
CA GLY A 181 -12.55 -20.25 -0.92
C GLY A 181 -13.23 -19.29 -1.90
N SER A 182 -14.54 -19.05 -1.73
CA SER A 182 -15.31 -18.12 -2.56
C SER A 182 -15.69 -16.87 -1.79
N ALA A 183 -15.74 -15.73 -2.49
CA ALA A 183 -16.37 -14.52 -2.01
C ALA A 183 -17.86 -14.52 -2.41
N GLY A 184 -18.70 -13.82 -1.65
CA GLY A 184 -20.11 -13.62 -1.98
C GLY A 184 -21.04 -13.82 -0.80
N GLU A 185 -22.32 -13.51 -1.03
CA GLU A 185 -23.36 -13.57 -0.01
C GLU A 185 -23.46 -14.92 0.74
N PRO A 186 -23.48 -16.09 0.06
CA PRO A 186 -23.58 -17.37 0.76
C PRO A 186 -22.42 -17.65 1.72
N ALA A 187 -21.19 -17.31 1.31
CA ALA A 187 -20.01 -17.49 2.15
C ALA A 187 -20.02 -16.51 3.35
N ALA A 188 -20.43 -15.27 3.12
CA ALA A 188 -20.58 -14.26 4.16
C ALA A 188 -21.60 -14.67 5.23
N LEU A 189 -22.78 -15.12 4.80
CA LEU A 189 -23.84 -15.58 5.71
C LEU A 189 -23.45 -16.86 6.46
N ALA A 190 -22.74 -17.78 5.79
CA ALA A 190 -22.22 -18.99 6.43
C ALA A 190 -21.19 -18.67 7.51
N ALA A 191 -20.28 -17.69 7.26
CA ALA A 191 -19.32 -17.24 8.26
C ALA A 191 -20.01 -16.69 9.53
N LEU A 192 -21.03 -15.85 9.35
CA LEU A 192 -21.80 -15.29 10.47
C LEU A 192 -22.59 -16.36 11.23
N ALA A 193 -23.21 -17.31 10.52
CA ALA A 193 -23.95 -18.40 11.13
C ALA A 193 -23.06 -19.33 11.96
N GLU A 194 -21.86 -19.63 11.46
CA GLU A 194 -20.89 -20.48 12.15
C GLU A 194 -20.35 -19.79 13.41
N ALA A 195 -19.96 -18.52 13.27
CA ALA A 195 -19.52 -17.72 14.40
C ALA A 195 -20.59 -17.62 15.48
N ARG A 196 -21.88 -17.44 15.09
CA ARG A 196 -23.00 -17.44 16.04
C ARG A 196 -23.10 -18.77 16.79
N ARG A 197 -23.06 -19.91 16.08
CA ARG A 197 -23.13 -21.24 16.72
C ARG A 197 -22.02 -21.44 17.75
N GLN A 198 -20.80 -21.02 17.42
CA GLN A 198 -19.66 -21.13 18.32
C GLN A 198 -19.82 -20.25 19.56
N LEU A 199 -20.27 -19.01 19.39
CA LEU A 199 -20.53 -18.09 20.51
C LEU A 199 -21.64 -18.60 21.44
N GLU A 200 -22.67 -19.28 20.92
CA GLU A 200 -23.76 -19.88 21.70
C GLU A 200 -23.30 -21.15 22.45
N SER A 201 -22.32 -21.89 21.95
CA SER A 201 -21.85 -23.15 22.54
C SER A 201 -20.63 -22.97 23.46
N GLN A 202 -19.53 -22.45 22.94
CA GLN A 202 -18.26 -22.24 23.64
C GLN A 202 -17.61 -20.95 23.15
N PRO A 203 -17.93 -19.79 23.76
CA PRO A 203 -17.43 -18.50 23.29
C PRO A 203 -15.90 -18.41 23.43
N PRO A 204 -15.13 -18.27 22.32
CA PRO A 204 -13.69 -18.06 22.37
C PRO A 204 -13.36 -16.68 22.97
N ALA A 205 -12.13 -16.53 23.47
CA ALA A 205 -11.66 -15.23 23.95
C ALA A 205 -11.48 -14.22 22.82
N LEU A 206 -11.11 -14.68 21.61
CA LEU A 206 -11.06 -13.84 20.41
C LEU A 206 -11.77 -14.55 19.26
N THR A 207 -12.82 -13.92 18.75
CA THR A 207 -13.50 -14.36 17.53
C THR A 207 -13.35 -13.28 16.46
N LEU A 208 -12.87 -13.64 15.27
CA LEU A 208 -12.88 -12.78 14.09
C LEU A 208 -13.82 -13.35 13.04
N VAL A 209 -14.73 -12.50 12.55
CA VAL A 209 -15.62 -12.82 11.44
C VAL A 209 -15.36 -11.83 10.31
N HIS A 210 -14.83 -12.28 9.18
CA HIS A 210 -14.61 -11.42 8.02
C HIS A 210 -15.65 -11.72 6.95
N VAL A 211 -16.50 -10.74 6.71
CA VAL A 211 -17.60 -10.76 5.75
C VAL A 211 -17.22 -9.93 4.54
N ARG A 212 -17.12 -10.56 3.35
CA ARG A 212 -16.96 -9.86 2.08
C ARG A 212 -18.32 -9.78 1.40
N TRP A 213 -18.94 -8.61 1.48
CA TRP A 213 -20.26 -8.38 0.91
C TRP A 213 -20.13 -7.89 -0.54
N PRO A 214 -20.91 -8.43 -1.50
CA PRO A 214 -20.83 -7.99 -2.88
C PRO A 214 -21.30 -6.54 -3.04
N ASP A 215 -20.57 -5.75 -3.82
CA ASP A 215 -20.92 -4.35 -4.11
C ASP A 215 -22.33 -4.25 -4.73
N GLY A 216 -23.19 -3.41 -4.16
CA GLY A 216 -24.53 -3.15 -4.67
C GLY A 216 -25.60 -4.20 -4.33
N PHE A 217 -25.25 -5.26 -3.60
CA PHE A 217 -26.24 -6.23 -3.13
C PHE A 217 -27.10 -5.68 -1.98
N PRO A 218 -28.39 -6.07 -1.89
CA PRO A 218 -29.24 -5.73 -0.77
C PRO A 218 -28.66 -6.25 0.55
N THR A 219 -28.78 -5.47 1.63
CA THR A 219 -28.19 -5.82 2.93
C THR A 219 -29.17 -6.51 3.89
N ALA A 220 -30.39 -6.79 3.48
CA ALA A 220 -31.42 -7.36 4.36
C ALA A 220 -31.01 -8.71 4.99
N SER A 221 -30.45 -9.62 4.18
CA SER A 221 -29.93 -10.91 4.67
C SER A 221 -28.72 -10.74 5.60
N LEU A 222 -27.87 -9.77 5.33
CA LEU A 222 -26.76 -9.38 6.20
C LEU A 222 -27.27 -8.82 7.53
N ASP A 223 -28.27 -7.95 7.49
CA ASP A 223 -28.90 -7.37 8.70
C ASP A 223 -29.49 -8.45 9.61
N ASP A 224 -30.16 -9.46 9.04
CA ASP A 224 -30.73 -10.57 9.81
C ASP A 224 -29.63 -11.46 10.41
N ALA A 225 -28.59 -11.77 9.66
CA ALA A 225 -27.46 -12.55 10.15
C ALA A 225 -26.69 -11.82 11.25
N LEU A 226 -26.43 -10.51 11.08
CA LEU A 226 -25.80 -9.66 12.11
C LEU A 226 -26.68 -9.57 13.37
N ARG A 227 -28.00 -9.42 13.24
CA ARG A 227 -28.91 -9.43 14.37
C ARG A 227 -28.84 -10.75 15.16
N GLY A 228 -28.71 -11.87 14.46
CA GLY A 228 -28.45 -13.18 15.06
C GLY A 228 -27.15 -13.24 15.84
N LEU A 229 -26.07 -12.73 15.25
CA LEU A 229 -24.74 -12.67 15.89
C LEU A 229 -24.76 -11.75 17.13
N VAL A 230 -25.35 -10.57 17.01
CA VAL A 230 -25.48 -9.60 18.12
C VAL A 230 -26.20 -10.20 19.32
N ARG A 231 -27.25 -11.00 19.09
CA ARG A 231 -27.96 -11.70 20.16
C ARG A 231 -27.16 -12.81 20.82
N ALA A 232 -26.21 -13.42 20.08
CA ALA A 232 -25.34 -14.45 20.62
C ALA A 232 -24.19 -13.88 21.48
N VAL A 233 -23.85 -12.60 21.28
CA VAL A 233 -22.89 -11.90 22.13
C VAL A 233 -23.49 -11.55 23.45
N GLU A 234 -22.91 -11.99 24.56
CA GLU A 234 -23.32 -11.63 25.90
C GLU A 234 -22.66 -10.31 26.35
N PRO A 235 -23.38 -9.15 26.30
CA PRO A 235 -22.75 -7.84 26.50
C PRO A 235 -22.17 -7.61 27.91
N SER A 236 -22.54 -8.46 28.87
CA SER A 236 -21.99 -8.40 30.24
C SER A 236 -20.56 -8.98 30.36
N ARG A 237 -20.15 -9.83 29.41
CA ARG A 237 -18.87 -10.55 29.42
C ARG A 237 -18.03 -10.31 28.19
N GLN A 238 -18.69 -9.98 27.09
CA GLN A 238 -18.08 -9.88 25.78
C GLN A 238 -18.22 -8.48 25.21
N THR A 239 -17.33 -8.16 24.29
CA THR A 239 -17.36 -6.93 23.51
C THR A 239 -17.43 -7.27 22.03
N LEU A 240 -18.30 -6.59 21.30
CA LEU A 240 -18.40 -6.66 19.86
C LEU A 240 -17.82 -5.39 19.23
N LEU A 241 -16.86 -5.57 18.34
CA LEU A 241 -16.32 -4.53 17.47
C LEU A 241 -16.72 -4.82 16.02
N LEU A 242 -17.48 -3.91 15.41
CA LEU A 242 -17.93 -4.00 14.02
C LEU A 242 -17.16 -2.96 13.22
N ALA A 243 -16.23 -3.38 12.40
CA ALA A 243 -15.47 -2.50 11.50
C ALA A 243 -16.03 -2.58 10.08
N ALA A 244 -16.63 -1.50 9.58
CA ALA A 244 -17.10 -1.40 8.21
C ALA A 244 -16.11 -0.60 7.36
N ALA A 245 -15.70 -1.18 6.25
CA ALA A 245 -14.82 -0.54 5.29
C ALA A 245 -15.45 -0.55 3.90
N PRO A 246 -15.89 0.62 3.41
CA PRO A 246 -16.30 0.76 2.02
C PRO A 246 -15.10 0.56 1.10
N ALA A 247 -15.35 0.20 -0.15
CA ALA A 247 -14.31 0.07 -1.17
C ALA A 247 -13.50 1.37 -1.36
N ARG A 248 -14.10 2.52 -1.01
CA ARG A 248 -13.47 3.85 -1.00
C ARG A 248 -14.02 4.68 0.14
N GLY A 249 -13.13 5.38 0.86
CA GLY A 249 -13.51 6.29 1.93
C GLY A 249 -12.96 5.91 3.30
N THR A 250 -13.45 6.59 4.33
CA THR A 250 -13.05 6.35 5.71
C THR A 250 -13.81 5.15 6.29
N ALA A 251 -13.08 4.26 6.96
CA ALA A 251 -13.67 3.17 7.69
C ALA A 251 -14.40 3.67 8.95
N ARG A 252 -15.41 2.92 9.37
CA ARG A 252 -16.16 3.16 10.61
C ARG A 252 -16.08 1.96 11.52
N LEU A 253 -16.06 2.22 12.81
CA LEU A 253 -16.13 1.22 13.85
C LEU A 253 -17.34 1.50 14.73
N MET A 254 -18.09 0.46 15.06
CA MET A 254 -19.07 0.47 16.11
C MET A 254 -18.66 -0.53 17.18
N ALA A 255 -18.74 -0.14 18.44
CA ALA A 255 -18.35 -0.99 19.57
C ALA A 255 -19.40 -0.97 20.64
N PHE A 256 -19.70 -2.12 21.22
CA PHE A 256 -20.59 -2.22 22.40
C PHE A 256 -20.28 -3.47 23.24
N GLY A 257 -20.76 -3.47 24.46
CA GLY A 257 -20.53 -4.54 25.42
C GLY A 257 -19.63 -4.11 26.58
N CYS A 258 -19.12 -5.08 27.30
CA CYS A 258 -18.30 -4.84 28.49
C CYS A 258 -17.03 -4.06 28.13
N GLY A 259 -16.60 -3.17 29.00
CA GLY A 259 -15.39 -2.37 28.80
C GLY A 259 -15.49 -1.23 27.78
N ILE A 260 -16.65 -0.99 27.16
CA ILE A 260 -16.87 0.08 26.18
C ILE A 260 -17.68 1.23 26.76
N ARG A 261 -17.25 2.46 26.50
CA ARG A 261 -18.05 3.68 26.76
C ARG A 261 -18.87 4.03 25.52
N PRO A 262 -20.22 4.03 25.62
CA PRO A 262 -21.06 4.52 24.54
C PRO A 262 -20.77 5.99 24.22
N GLY A 263 -20.91 6.37 22.95
CA GLY A 263 -20.70 7.75 22.51
C GLY A 263 -20.23 7.87 21.07
N ALA A 264 -19.97 9.10 20.62
CA ALA A 264 -19.43 9.39 19.29
C ALA A 264 -17.97 9.82 19.40
N TYR A 265 -17.10 9.15 18.68
CA TYR A 265 -15.67 9.35 18.75
C TYR A 265 -15.07 9.58 17.35
N THR A 266 -13.94 10.31 17.31
CA THR A 266 -13.16 10.56 16.09
C THR A 266 -11.69 10.43 16.38
N GLY A 267 -10.87 10.20 15.35
CA GLY A 267 -9.41 10.24 15.49
C GLY A 267 -8.74 8.87 15.71
N MET A 268 -9.49 7.78 15.84
CA MET A 268 -8.92 6.43 15.90
C MET A 268 -8.34 6.04 14.54
N ARG A 269 -7.11 5.56 14.54
CA ARG A 269 -6.47 4.99 13.33
C ARG A 269 -6.76 3.51 13.23
N PRO A 270 -6.75 2.89 12.04
CA PRO A 270 -6.88 1.44 11.90
C PRO A 270 -5.87 0.64 12.74
N ALA A 271 -4.63 1.13 12.85
CA ALA A 271 -3.59 0.51 13.67
C ALA A 271 -3.87 0.51 15.18
N ASP A 272 -4.76 1.39 15.66
CA ASP A 272 -5.07 1.52 17.08
C ASP A 272 -6.05 0.42 17.57
N ILE A 273 -6.68 -0.34 16.65
CA ILE A 273 -7.62 -1.41 17.00
C ILE A 273 -6.92 -2.56 17.72
N ALA A 274 -5.80 -3.05 17.18
CA ALA A 274 -5.09 -4.17 17.81
C ALA A 274 -4.63 -3.88 19.24
N PRO A 275 -3.91 -2.79 19.56
CA PRO A 275 -3.53 -2.51 20.94
C PRO A 275 -4.74 -2.18 21.84
N THR A 276 -5.82 -1.60 21.30
CA THR A 276 -7.07 -1.37 22.06
C THR A 276 -7.75 -2.70 22.40
N ALA A 277 -7.84 -3.61 21.44
CA ALA A 277 -8.40 -4.94 21.63
C ALA A 277 -7.54 -5.80 22.60
N ALA A 278 -6.21 -5.70 22.48
CA ALA A 278 -5.28 -6.35 23.41
C ALA A 278 -5.48 -5.86 24.85
N ALA A 279 -5.63 -4.53 25.05
CA ALA A 279 -5.91 -3.94 26.35
C ALA A 279 -7.26 -4.42 26.91
N LEU A 280 -8.30 -4.53 26.09
CA LEU A 280 -9.60 -5.11 26.50
C LEU A 280 -9.44 -6.56 26.98
N LEU A 281 -8.71 -7.36 26.20
CA LEU A 281 -8.50 -8.78 26.50
C LEU A 281 -7.50 -9.03 27.65
N GLY A 282 -6.72 -8.03 28.07
CA GLY A 282 -5.65 -8.22 29.04
C GLY A 282 -4.50 -9.08 28.49
N VAL A 283 -4.18 -8.93 27.21
CA VAL A 283 -3.03 -9.56 26.55
C VAL A 283 -2.04 -8.48 26.07
N PRO A 284 -0.78 -8.79 25.82
CA PRO A 284 0.16 -7.83 25.27
C PRO A 284 -0.30 -7.34 23.89
N ALA A 285 0.00 -6.11 23.52
CA ALA A 285 -0.18 -5.67 22.14
C ALA A 285 0.79 -6.44 21.22
N PRO A 286 0.40 -6.74 19.95
CA PRO A 286 1.31 -7.41 19.02
C PRO A 286 2.65 -6.66 18.86
N ALA A 287 3.76 -7.41 18.77
CA ALA A 287 5.12 -6.88 18.87
C ALA A 287 5.46 -5.76 17.87
N ARG A 288 4.88 -5.79 16.66
CA ARG A 288 5.10 -4.78 15.62
C ARG A 288 4.03 -3.68 15.58
N SER A 289 3.17 -3.60 16.60
CA SER A 289 2.10 -2.61 16.65
C SER A 289 2.64 -1.18 16.75
N GLU A 290 2.26 -0.32 15.78
CA GLU A 290 2.50 1.14 15.77
C GLU A 290 1.30 1.91 16.36
N GLY A 291 0.20 1.21 16.61
CA GLY A 291 -1.03 1.80 17.13
C GLY A 291 -0.92 2.21 18.60
N THR A 292 -1.83 3.03 19.04
CA THR A 292 -2.00 3.42 20.45
C THR A 292 -3.31 2.86 20.98
N ILE A 293 -3.42 2.73 22.29
CA ILE A 293 -4.71 2.37 22.91
C ILE A 293 -5.65 3.55 22.79
N PHE A 294 -6.82 3.35 22.18
CA PHE A 294 -7.82 4.41 22.03
C PHE A 294 -8.64 4.56 23.32
N ARG A 295 -8.05 5.24 24.30
CA ARG A 295 -8.49 5.34 25.69
C ARG A 295 -9.90 5.83 25.91
N SER A 296 -10.34 6.82 25.13
CA SER A 296 -11.68 7.40 25.24
C SER A 296 -12.80 6.39 25.00
N LEU A 297 -12.52 5.32 24.28
CA LEU A 297 -13.47 4.24 24.00
C LEU A 297 -13.67 3.32 25.22
N LEU A 298 -12.68 3.20 26.12
CA LEU A 298 -12.61 2.16 27.13
C LEU A 298 -13.20 2.63 28.46
N ALA A 299 -14.03 1.77 29.08
CA ALA A 299 -14.57 1.96 30.42
C ALA A 299 -13.68 1.26 31.45
N TRP A 300 -12.52 1.84 31.76
CA TRP A 300 -11.52 1.32 32.69
C TRP A 300 -11.28 2.27 33.86
N ASP A 301 -10.66 1.76 34.92
CA ASP A 301 -10.19 2.53 36.04
C ASP A 301 -8.73 3.02 35.82
N ALA A 302 -8.23 3.81 36.76
CA ALA A 302 -6.89 4.38 36.65
C ALA A 302 -5.78 3.32 36.71
N GLU A 303 -6.00 2.22 37.41
CA GLU A 303 -5.07 1.10 37.48
C GLU A 303 -4.97 0.36 36.16
N ALA A 304 -6.10 -0.05 35.58
CA ALA A 304 -6.15 -0.75 34.31
C ALA A 304 -5.57 0.10 33.17
N GLU A 305 -5.89 1.41 33.14
CA GLU A 305 -5.32 2.35 32.19
C GLU A 305 -3.80 2.43 32.32
N ALA A 306 -3.27 2.67 33.51
CA ALA A 306 -1.83 2.83 33.75
C ALA A 306 -1.06 1.55 33.43
N ARG A 307 -1.54 0.39 33.83
CA ARG A 307 -0.90 -0.90 33.55
C ARG A 307 -0.89 -1.22 32.05
N SER A 308 -2.00 -1.00 31.35
CA SER A 308 -2.10 -1.26 29.92
C SER A 308 -1.19 -0.32 29.10
N LEU A 309 -1.09 0.96 29.48
CA LEU A 309 -0.17 1.89 28.83
C LEU A 309 1.29 1.55 29.10
N ALA A 310 1.63 1.17 30.33
CA ALA A 310 2.99 0.72 30.67
C ALA A 310 3.36 -0.56 29.90
N ALA A 311 2.43 -1.51 29.76
CA ALA A 311 2.62 -2.71 28.95
C ALA A 311 2.85 -2.37 27.48
N LEU A 312 2.06 -1.48 26.90
CA LEU A 312 2.26 -1.00 25.52
C LEU A 312 3.62 -0.31 25.36
N ALA A 313 4.07 0.48 26.35
CA ALA A 313 5.36 1.14 26.31
C ALA A 313 6.53 0.13 26.29
N GLU A 314 6.42 -1.01 27.00
CA GLU A 314 7.40 -2.09 26.94
C GLU A 314 7.46 -2.76 25.57
N VAL A 315 6.31 -3.04 24.96
CA VAL A 315 6.25 -3.58 23.58
C VAL A 315 6.86 -2.57 22.60
N ARG A 316 6.51 -1.28 22.73
CA ARG A 316 7.02 -0.21 21.88
C ARG A 316 8.54 0.00 22.06
N TRP A 317 9.06 -0.20 23.24
CA TRP A 317 10.50 -0.17 23.50
C TRP A 317 11.24 -1.20 22.66
N LYS A 318 10.81 -2.48 22.73
CA LYS A 318 11.40 -3.57 21.95
C LYS A 318 11.30 -3.29 20.44
N LEU A 319 10.13 -2.80 19.97
CA LEU A 319 9.93 -2.41 18.59
C LEU A 319 10.88 -1.28 18.16
N ALA A 320 11.02 -0.23 18.97
CA ALA A 320 11.88 0.91 18.65
C ALA A 320 13.35 0.50 18.57
N GLU A 321 13.82 -0.32 19.51
CA GLU A 321 15.18 -0.87 19.53
C GLU A 321 15.50 -1.64 18.24
N ALA A 322 14.64 -2.60 17.87
CA ALA A 322 14.80 -3.38 16.65
C ALA A 322 14.66 -2.52 15.39
N TYR A 323 13.73 -1.56 15.39
CA TYR A 323 13.51 -0.66 14.26
C TYR A 323 14.72 0.24 14.01
N LEU A 324 15.26 0.86 15.06
CA LEU A 324 16.43 1.73 14.97
C LEU A 324 17.65 0.93 14.51
N ALA A 325 17.87 -0.27 15.05
CA ALA A 325 18.93 -1.16 14.58
C ALA A 325 18.77 -1.50 13.09
N GLY A 326 17.56 -1.83 12.64
CA GLY A 326 17.24 -2.09 11.22
C GLY A 326 17.44 -0.87 10.33
N MET A 327 17.34 0.35 10.87
CA MET A 327 17.63 1.60 10.18
C MET A 327 19.12 1.99 10.21
N GLY A 328 19.97 1.20 10.85
CA GLY A 328 21.39 1.51 11.03
C GLY A 328 21.63 2.64 12.03
N ALA A 329 20.69 2.86 12.96
CA ALA A 329 20.79 3.80 14.06
C ALA A 329 20.80 3.02 15.37
N SER A 330 21.49 3.56 16.39
CA SER A 330 21.41 3.05 17.76
C SER A 330 20.41 3.86 18.57
N LEU A 331 19.67 3.19 19.44
CA LEU A 331 18.90 3.86 20.48
C LEU A 331 19.89 4.41 21.50
N ASP A 332 19.91 5.73 21.70
CA ASP A 332 20.58 6.29 22.89
C ASP A 332 19.70 5.97 24.10
N VAL A 333 19.99 4.83 24.70
CA VAL A 333 19.19 4.27 25.80
C VAL A 333 19.42 4.97 27.12
N GLY A 334 20.54 5.70 27.31
CA GLY A 334 20.93 6.27 28.60
C GLY A 334 19.83 7.09 29.27
N PRO A 335 19.35 8.17 28.66
CA PRO A 335 18.29 9.00 29.26
C PRO A 335 16.95 8.26 29.38
N LEU A 336 16.64 7.36 28.46
CA LEU A 336 15.35 6.68 28.37
C LEU A 336 15.22 5.51 29.35
N LEU A 337 16.34 4.87 29.74
CA LEU A 337 16.34 3.81 30.75
C LEU A 337 15.80 4.32 32.09
N GLY A 338 16.18 5.54 32.48
CA GLY A 338 15.67 6.17 33.71
C GLY A 338 14.15 6.38 33.65
N GLU A 339 13.62 6.86 32.53
CA GLU A 339 12.17 7.05 32.35
C GLU A 339 11.41 5.72 32.35
N ARG A 340 11.93 4.71 31.63
CA ARG A 340 11.36 3.35 31.64
C ARG A 340 11.31 2.75 33.04
N GLU A 341 12.39 2.87 33.81
CA GLU A 341 12.45 2.35 35.17
C GLU A 341 11.52 3.13 36.12
N ALA A 342 11.40 4.44 35.95
CA ALA A 342 10.45 5.25 36.70
C ALA A 342 8.99 4.83 36.48
N VAL A 343 8.62 4.47 35.23
CA VAL A 343 7.30 3.92 34.91
C VAL A 343 7.08 2.59 35.63
N ARG A 344 8.05 1.67 35.60
CA ARG A 344 7.96 0.37 36.29
C ARG A 344 7.79 0.52 37.80
N GLN A 345 8.58 1.42 38.39
CA GLN A 345 8.50 1.72 39.82
C GLN A 345 7.18 2.37 40.19
N ALA A 346 6.65 3.28 39.36
CA ALA A 346 5.33 3.89 39.57
C ALA A 346 4.20 2.85 39.53
N VAL A 347 4.25 1.91 38.59
CA VAL A 347 3.31 0.78 38.49
C VAL A 347 3.43 -0.10 39.74
N GLY A 348 4.63 -0.49 40.12
CA GLY A 348 4.87 -1.34 41.31
C GLY A 348 4.45 -0.69 42.62
N ALA A 349 4.52 0.64 42.70
CA ALA A 349 4.11 1.43 43.88
C ALA A 349 2.62 1.84 43.87
N GLY A 350 1.82 1.42 42.85
CA GLY A 350 0.41 1.81 42.73
C GLY A 350 0.19 3.30 42.44
N ARG A 351 1.21 4.03 41.96
CA ARG A 351 1.14 5.46 41.62
C ARG A 351 0.59 5.64 40.22
N TRP A 352 -0.68 5.30 39.99
CA TRP A 352 -1.33 5.19 38.68
C TRP A 352 -1.22 6.46 37.81
N PRO A 353 -1.47 7.68 38.33
CA PRO A 353 -1.33 8.89 37.52
C PRO A 353 0.08 9.10 37.00
N ALA A 354 1.10 8.87 37.85
CA ALA A 354 2.53 9.01 37.47
C ALA A 354 2.95 7.92 36.47
N ALA A 355 2.47 6.68 36.65
CA ALA A 355 2.73 5.57 35.74
C ALA A 355 2.13 5.85 34.35
N ARG A 356 0.90 6.35 34.29
CA ARG A 356 0.24 6.75 33.04
C ARG A 356 1.00 7.84 32.32
N GLU A 357 1.27 8.95 32.99
CA GLU A 357 1.99 10.09 32.40
C GLU A 357 3.38 9.70 31.89
N GLY A 358 4.12 8.93 32.69
CA GLY A 358 5.44 8.41 32.29
C GLY A 358 5.36 7.49 31.08
N ALA A 359 4.37 6.58 31.02
CA ALA A 359 4.18 5.69 29.88
C ALA A 359 3.80 6.46 28.60
N GLU A 360 2.90 7.45 28.68
CA GLU A 360 2.54 8.31 27.56
C GLU A 360 3.77 9.09 27.02
N LYS A 361 4.58 9.66 27.93
CA LYS A 361 5.80 10.37 27.56
C LYS A 361 6.79 9.43 26.88
N LEU A 362 7.01 8.25 27.44
CA LEU A 362 7.91 7.25 26.86
C LEU A 362 7.45 6.81 25.46
N LEU A 363 6.16 6.51 25.27
CA LEU A 363 5.60 6.19 23.97
C LEU A 363 5.82 7.31 22.95
N ALA A 364 5.55 8.56 23.33
CA ALA A 364 5.73 9.70 22.44
C ALA A 364 7.19 9.89 22.00
N VAL A 365 8.14 9.70 22.92
CA VAL A 365 9.58 9.79 22.63
C VAL A 365 10.02 8.66 21.70
N LEU A 366 9.64 7.41 21.98
CA LEU A 366 9.97 6.26 21.14
C LEU A 366 9.41 6.40 19.71
N ASP A 367 8.15 6.83 19.58
CA ASP A 367 7.54 7.11 18.28
C ASP A 367 8.23 8.27 17.55
N GLY A 368 8.70 9.27 18.29
CA GLY A 368 9.52 10.38 17.77
C GLY A 368 10.83 9.90 17.18
N LEU A 369 11.57 9.08 17.92
CA LEU A 369 12.86 8.53 17.49
C LEU A 369 12.73 7.64 16.26
N MET A 370 11.72 6.76 16.21
CA MET A 370 11.46 5.93 15.04
C MET A 370 11.15 6.77 13.80
N ARG A 371 10.34 7.84 13.94
CA ARG A 371 10.03 8.76 12.83
C ARG A 371 11.27 9.53 12.36
N GLU A 372 12.09 10.01 13.28
CA GLU A 372 13.31 10.73 12.95
C GLU A 372 14.32 9.84 12.22
N ALA A 373 14.55 8.62 12.71
CA ALA A 373 15.43 7.64 12.05
C ALA A 373 14.94 7.31 10.65
N TYR A 374 13.63 7.12 10.49
CA TYR A 374 13.02 6.93 9.17
C TYR A 374 13.29 8.11 8.23
N HIS A 375 12.97 9.32 8.65
CA HIS A 375 13.19 10.51 7.83
C HIS A 375 14.65 10.72 7.47
N ARG A 376 15.56 10.53 8.42
CA ARG A 376 17.00 10.67 8.20
C ARG A 376 17.49 9.69 7.13
N ARG A 377 17.08 8.43 7.20
CA ARG A 377 17.47 7.40 6.23
C ARG A 377 16.85 7.66 4.85
N VAL A 378 15.55 7.99 4.79
CA VAL A 378 14.86 8.32 3.52
C VAL A 378 15.56 9.49 2.82
N TRP A 379 15.89 10.56 3.55
CA TRP A 379 16.59 11.70 2.95
C TRP A 379 18.01 11.36 2.53
N GLY A 380 18.74 10.55 3.30
CA GLY A 380 20.05 10.05 2.91
C GLY A 380 20.00 9.28 1.59
N ASP A 381 19.04 8.37 1.45
CA ASP A 381 18.84 7.61 0.21
C ASP A 381 18.41 8.49 -0.97
N ARG A 382 17.57 9.50 -0.74
CA ARG A 382 17.18 10.46 -1.78
C ARG A 382 18.36 11.32 -2.25
N LEU A 383 19.18 11.80 -1.34
CA LEU A 383 20.39 12.53 -1.69
C LEU A 383 21.34 11.66 -2.53
N TRP A 384 21.53 10.41 -2.12
CA TRP A 384 22.33 9.46 -2.89
C TRP A 384 21.76 9.22 -4.30
N ARG A 385 20.44 9.12 -4.46
CA ARG A 385 19.79 8.90 -5.76
C ARG A 385 19.68 10.15 -6.64
N LEU A 386 20.11 11.33 -6.19
CA LEU A 386 19.99 12.59 -6.93
C LEU A 386 20.73 12.55 -8.29
N TRP A 387 21.71 11.66 -8.44
CA TRP A 387 22.38 11.44 -9.72
C TRP A 387 21.41 10.95 -10.82
N LEU A 388 20.31 10.25 -10.48
CA LEU A 388 19.35 9.71 -11.46
C LEU A 388 18.69 10.81 -12.32
N PRO A 389 18.00 11.81 -11.76
CA PRO A 389 17.43 12.90 -12.58
C PRO A 389 18.52 13.75 -13.23
N ILE A 390 19.70 13.91 -12.62
CA ILE A 390 20.81 14.67 -13.21
C ILE A 390 21.32 13.95 -14.46
N MET A 391 21.62 12.66 -14.39
CA MET A 391 22.07 11.86 -15.53
C MET A 391 21.02 11.78 -16.62
N TYR A 392 19.73 11.63 -16.23
CA TYR A 392 18.63 11.66 -17.18
C TYR A 392 18.56 12.99 -17.94
N LEU A 393 18.60 14.10 -17.22
CA LEU A 393 18.59 15.44 -17.82
C LEU A 393 19.80 15.70 -18.72
N ALA A 394 21.00 15.32 -18.27
CA ALA A 394 22.21 15.43 -19.06
C ALA A 394 22.11 14.59 -20.35
N GLY A 395 21.63 13.35 -20.26
CA GLY A 395 21.39 12.49 -21.41
C GLY A 395 20.38 13.09 -22.39
N ALA A 396 19.24 13.60 -21.90
CA ALA A 396 18.23 14.25 -22.70
C ALA A 396 18.78 15.51 -23.42
N ILE A 397 19.56 16.34 -22.73
CA ILE A 397 20.21 17.53 -23.30
C ILE A 397 21.23 17.13 -24.39
N LEU A 398 22.08 16.13 -24.12
CA LEU A 398 23.07 15.66 -25.09
C LEU A 398 22.42 15.09 -26.35
N MET A 399 21.34 14.32 -26.20
CA MET A 399 20.63 13.70 -27.32
C MET A 399 19.85 14.74 -28.14
N GLN A 400 19.19 15.70 -27.50
CA GLN A 400 18.34 16.70 -28.15
C GLN A 400 19.06 18.02 -28.45
N GLY A 401 20.21 18.28 -27.85
CA GLY A 401 20.90 19.58 -27.92
C GLY A 401 21.32 20.03 -29.32
N ARG A 402 21.61 19.07 -30.22
CA ARG A 402 21.90 19.38 -31.62
C ARG A 402 20.64 19.79 -32.39
N ALA A 403 19.55 19.05 -32.21
CA ALA A 403 18.28 19.36 -32.84
C ALA A 403 17.67 20.65 -32.28
N TRP A 404 17.83 20.92 -30.99
CA TRP A 404 17.44 22.17 -30.34
C TRP A 404 18.15 23.38 -30.95
N ARG A 405 19.48 23.33 -31.09
CA ARG A 405 20.27 24.43 -31.67
C ARG A 405 19.91 24.71 -33.12
N ARG A 406 19.46 23.70 -33.87
CA ARG A 406 19.05 23.86 -35.29
C ARG A 406 17.57 24.25 -35.44
N LYS A 407 16.82 24.43 -34.34
CA LYS A 407 15.37 24.69 -34.35
C LYS A 407 14.57 23.62 -35.11
N GLU A 408 15.06 22.40 -35.17
CA GLU A 408 14.45 21.27 -35.91
C GLU A 408 13.44 20.50 -35.06
N LEU A 409 13.24 20.87 -33.76
CA LEU A 409 12.35 20.15 -32.85
C LEU A 409 10.90 20.58 -33.07
N PRO A 410 9.99 19.63 -33.36
CA PRO A 410 8.57 19.89 -33.50
C PRO A 410 7.89 19.98 -32.11
N LEU A 411 8.18 21.05 -31.36
CA LEU A 411 7.71 21.23 -29.98
C LEU A 411 6.19 21.28 -29.86
N ALA A 412 5.52 22.01 -30.78
CA ALA A 412 4.07 22.13 -30.70
C ALA A 412 3.35 20.77 -30.86
N PRO A 413 3.60 19.96 -31.92
CA PRO A 413 3.00 18.64 -32.00
C PRO A 413 3.43 17.70 -30.86
N ALA A 414 4.67 17.81 -30.35
CA ALA A 414 5.09 17.03 -29.18
C ALA A 414 4.29 17.35 -27.93
N LEU A 415 4.10 18.64 -27.62
CA LEU A 415 3.31 19.09 -26.47
C LEU A 415 1.83 18.70 -26.58
N ILE A 416 1.24 18.81 -27.77
CA ILE A 416 -0.15 18.36 -28.00
C ILE A 416 -0.27 16.85 -27.76
N THR A 417 0.67 16.06 -28.27
CA THR A 417 0.66 14.59 -28.09
C THR A 417 0.83 14.22 -26.62
N VAL A 418 1.74 14.88 -25.89
CA VAL A 418 1.94 14.68 -24.43
C VAL A 418 0.67 15.05 -23.67
N ALA A 419 0.03 16.17 -23.99
CA ALA A 419 -1.23 16.56 -23.35
C ALA A 419 -2.35 15.55 -23.62
N ALA A 420 -2.52 15.15 -24.89
CA ALA A 420 -3.58 14.21 -25.27
C ALA A 420 -3.41 12.80 -24.69
N ALA A 421 -2.19 12.30 -24.56
CA ALA A 421 -1.91 10.99 -24.00
C ALA A 421 -1.66 11.04 -22.48
N GLY A 422 -1.00 12.07 -21.99
CA GLY A 422 -0.58 12.20 -20.60
C GLY A 422 -1.71 12.52 -19.64
N LEU A 423 -2.61 13.44 -20.01
CA LEU A 423 -3.73 13.81 -19.14
C LEU A 423 -4.66 12.63 -18.82
N PRO A 424 -5.09 11.79 -19.79
CA PRO A 424 -5.86 10.58 -19.49
C PRO A 424 -5.10 9.58 -18.62
N ALA A 425 -3.79 9.44 -18.82
CA ALA A 425 -2.96 8.53 -18.04
C ALA A 425 -2.81 9.00 -16.59
N VAL A 426 -2.58 10.28 -16.35
CA VAL A 426 -2.57 10.89 -15.02
C VAL A 426 -3.94 10.73 -14.37
N TRP A 427 -5.02 11.03 -15.10
CA TRP A 427 -6.37 10.86 -14.60
C TRP A 427 -6.68 9.40 -14.23
N LEU A 428 -6.30 8.43 -15.06
CA LEU A 428 -6.46 7.02 -14.80
C LEU A 428 -5.69 6.59 -13.53
N THR A 429 -4.45 7.07 -13.38
CA THR A 429 -3.61 6.79 -12.20
C THR A 429 -4.23 7.38 -10.93
N LEU A 430 -4.70 8.63 -10.99
CA LEU A 430 -5.33 9.29 -9.85
C LEU A 430 -6.69 8.68 -9.50
N SER A 431 -7.47 8.25 -10.51
CA SER A 431 -8.81 7.70 -10.29
C SER A 431 -8.81 6.24 -9.84
N ARG A 432 -7.87 5.42 -10.30
CA ARG A 432 -7.81 3.98 -10.01
C ARG A 432 -6.78 3.61 -8.95
N GLY A 433 -5.78 4.45 -8.70
CA GLY A 433 -4.79 4.25 -7.62
C GLY A 433 -4.19 2.84 -7.61
N THR A 434 -4.26 2.18 -6.47
CA THR A 434 -3.70 0.84 -6.25
C THR A 434 -4.35 -0.28 -7.03
N ARG A 435 -5.61 -0.12 -7.50
CA ARG A 435 -6.26 -1.14 -8.35
C ARG A 435 -5.49 -1.39 -9.65
N ILE A 436 -4.69 -0.42 -10.12
CA ILE A 436 -3.79 -0.62 -11.26
C ILE A 436 -2.72 -1.64 -10.90
N LEU A 437 -2.17 -1.59 -9.68
CA LEU A 437 -1.15 -2.55 -9.22
C LEU A 437 -1.73 -3.95 -9.01
N GLU A 438 -2.97 -4.05 -8.53
CA GLU A 438 -3.71 -5.31 -8.38
C GLU A 438 -4.01 -5.95 -9.75
N SER A 439 -4.37 -5.12 -10.74
CA SER A 439 -4.67 -5.57 -12.11
C SER A 439 -3.42 -5.78 -12.98
N PHE A 440 -2.22 -5.63 -12.43
CA PHE A 440 -0.96 -5.78 -13.20
C PHE A 440 -0.72 -7.20 -13.73
N ALA A 441 -1.51 -8.20 -13.32
CA ALA A 441 -1.60 -9.49 -14.02
C ALA A 441 -2.19 -9.35 -15.44
N GLY A 442 -2.94 -8.27 -15.68
CA GLY A 442 -3.46 -7.87 -17.00
C GLY A 442 -2.58 -6.83 -17.72
N TRP A 443 -1.31 -6.67 -17.32
CA TRP A 443 -0.37 -5.69 -17.89
C TRP A 443 -0.22 -5.77 -19.40
N GLN A 444 -0.44 -6.95 -19.99
CA GLN A 444 -0.46 -7.17 -21.43
C GLN A 444 -1.47 -6.24 -22.14
N TRP A 445 -2.62 -5.99 -21.55
CA TRP A 445 -3.63 -5.07 -22.08
C TRP A 445 -3.21 -3.61 -21.98
N VAL A 446 -2.51 -3.26 -20.92
CA VAL A 446 -1.95 -1.91 -20.75
C VAL A 446 -0.86 -1.67 -21.78
N LEU A 447 0.03 -2.64 -22.01
CA LEU A 447 1.06 -2.57 -23.06
C LEU A 447 0.45 -2.52 -24.45
N ALA A 448 -0.58 -3.33 -24.73
CA ALA A 448 -1.27 -3.32 -26.02
C ALA A 448 -1.92 -1.95 -26.28
N GLY A 449 -2.61 -1.37 -25.29
CA GLY A 449 -3.21 -0.04 -25.41
C GLY A 449 -2.16 1.06 -25.61
N LEU A 450 -1.05 0.97 -24.93
CA LEU A 450 0.07 1.93 -25.03
C LEU A 450 0.88 1.74 -26.32
N GLY A 451 1.03 0.50 -26.80
CA GLY A 451 1.58 0.20 -28.10
C GLY A 451 0.74 0.81 -29.22
N ALA A 452 -0.60 0.74 -29.12
CA ALA A 452 -1.51 1.39 -30.05
C ALA A 452 -1.33 2.94 -30.03
N TRP A 453 -1.22 3.53 -28.86
CA TRP A 453 -0.97 4.99 -28.71
C TRP A 453 0.39 5.40 -29.29
N GLY A 454 1.45 4.65 -28.99
CA GLY A 454 2.76 4.89 -29.58
C GLY A 454 2.77 4.74 -31.11
N THR A 455 2.04 3.74 -31.62
CA THR A 455 1.86 3.55 -33.07
C THR A 455 1.09 4.73 -33.68
N LEU A 456 0.01 5.17 -33.04
CA LEU A 456 -0.75 6.35 -33.47
C LEU A 456 0.09 7.62 -33.42
N ALA A 457 0.90 7.81 -32.39
CA ALA A 457 1.84 8.94 -32.28
C ALA A 457 2.90 8.89 -33.39
N GLY A 458 3.44 7.71 -33.72
CA GLY A 458 4.35 7.50 -34.82
C GLY A 458 3.72 7.79 -36.20
N LEU A 459 2.52 7.24 -36.42
CA LEU A 459 1.76 7.46 -37.65
C LEU A 459 1.35 8.93 -37.81
N TRP A 460 0.90 9.58 -36.73
CA TRP A 460 0.54 10.99 -36.75
C TRP A 460 1.78 11.88 -36.98
N GLY A 461 2.90 11.58 -36.35
CA GLY A 461 4.18 12.25 -36.61
C GLY A 461 4.59 12.12 -38.08
N MET A 462 4.45 10.92 -38.67
CA MET A 462 4.71 10.69 -40.09
C MET A 462 3.73 11.47 -40.98
N TRP A 463 2.43 11.52 -40.60
CA TRP A 463 1.42 12.26 -41.36
C TRP A 463 1.69 13.78 -41.35
N VAL A 464 2.04 14.35 -40.21
CA VAL A 464 2.43 15.76 -40.08
C VAL A 464 3.65 16.06 -40.95
N LEU A 465 4.65 15.17 -40.98
CA LEU A 465 5.87 15.31 -41.77
C LEU A 465 5.66 15.05 -43.27
N ARG A 466 4.53 14.44 -43.66
CA ARG A 466 4.20 14.15 -45.08
C ARG A 466 3.88 15.41 -45.91
N ARG A 467 3.58 16.51 -45.27
CA ARG A 467 3.23 17.80 -45.96
C ARG A 467 4.43 18.51 -46.53
N GLU A 468 5.64 18.10 -46.22
CA GLU A 468 6.87 18.72 -46.72
C GLU A 468 7.57 17.81 -47.75
N SER A 469 8.21 18.40 -48.73
CA SER A 469 8.89 17.72 -49.84
C SER A 469 10.27 17.12 -49.43
N TRP A 470 10.30 16.38 -48.34
CA TRP A 470 11.54 15.79 -47.85
C TRP A 470 11.81 14.40 -48.40
N ASP A 471 13.10 14.02 -48.52
CA ASP A 471 13.52 12.67 -48.77
C ASP A 471 13.03 11.72 -47.65
N ILE A 472 12.79 10.45 -48.00
CA ILE A 472 12.24 9.43 -47.08
C ILE A 472 13.14 9.24 -45.83
N TRP A 473 14.47 9.35 -46.00
CA TRP A 473 15.43 9.22 -44.90
C TRP A 473 15.36 10.37 -43.92
N GLU A 474 15.14 11.59 -44.41
CA GLU A 474 14.94 12.76 -43.58
C GLU A 474 13.63 12.68 -42.79
N ARG A 475 12.54 12.19 -43.41
CA ARG A 475 11.26 11.98 -42.73
C ARG A 475 11.40 10.98 -41.60
N TRP A 476 12.07 9.84 -41.82
CA TRP A 476 12.30 8.85 -40.78
C TRP A 476 13.15 9.39 -39.64
N ARG A 477 14.21 10.12 -39.95
CA ARG A 477 15.07 10.76 -38.96
C ARG A 477 14.27 11.72 -38.06
N ARG A 478 13.42 12.55 -38.65
CA ARG A 478 12.57 13.51 -37.90
C ARG A 478 11.48 12.81 -37.09
N ALA A 479 10.86 11.77 -37.63
CA ALA A 479 9.89 10.98 -36.90
C ALA A 479 10.53 10.30 -35.66
N ALA A 480 11.70 9.70 -35.83
CA ALA A 480 12.46 9.13 -34.73
C ALA A 480 12.87 10.20 -33.70
N GLY A 481 13.28 11.39 -34.14
CA GLY A 481 13.58 12.52 -33.27
C GLY A 481 12.36 13.02 -32.48
N LEU A 482 11.17 13.01 -33.08
CA LEU A 482 9.92 13.33 -32.39
C LEU A 482 9.61 12.30 -31.30
N VAL A 483 9.68 11.00 -31.62
CA VAL A 483 9.42 9.94 -30.62
C VAL A 483 10.44 10.01 -29.48
N GLN A 484 11.71 10.29 -29.76
CA GLN A 484 12.73 10.50 -28.73
C GLN A 484 12.42 11.72 -27.85
N LEU A 485 11.98 12.81 -28.45
CA LEU A 485 11.58 14.01 -27.70
C LEU A 485 10.40 13.69 -26.78
N LEU A 486 9.38 12.99 -27.28
CA LEU A 486 8.24 12.53 -26.47
C LEU A 486 8.70 11.63 -25.32
N ALA A 487 9.58 10.68 -25.61
CA ALA A 487 10.16 9.79 -24.60
C ALA A 487 10.97 10.57 -23.56
N ALA A 488 11.73 11.58 -23.98
CA ALA A 488 12.47 12.44 -23.06
C ALA A 488 11.57 13.28 -22.16
N ILE A 489 10.48 13.84 -22.69
CA ILE A 489 9.51 14.61 -21.91
C ILE A 489 8.79 13.68 -20.93
N TRP A 490 8.38 12.48 -21.37
CA TRP A 490 7.68 11.50 -20.55
C TRP A 490 8.54 10.86 -19.46
N GLY A 491 9.83 10.74 -19.71
CA GLY A 491 10.78 10.23 -18.76
C GLY A 491 11.17 11.20 -17.63
N LEU A 492 10.87 12.51 -17.75
CA LEU A 492 11.14 13.48 -16.67
C LEU A 492 10.37 13.17 -15.37
N PRO A 493 9.02 13.02 -15.38
CA PRO A 493 8.30 12.62 -14.19
C PRO A 493 8.71 11.24 -13.69
N LEU A 494 9.06 10.32 -14.58
CA LEU A 494 9.59 9.01 -14.19
C LEU A 494 10.93 9.12 -13.47
N ALA A 495 11.88 9.91 -13.99
CA ALA A 495 13.16 10.14 -13.34
C ALA A 495 13.00 10.80 -11.96
N PHE A 496 12.02 11.71 -11.83
CA PHE A 496 11.64 12.29 -10.53
C PHE A 496 11.11 11.22 -9.57
N LEU A 497 10.20 10.35 -10.01
CA LEU A 497 9.65 9.29 -9.16
C LEU A 497 10.72 8.28 -8.78
N MET A 498 11.62 7.89 -9.69
CA MET A 498 12.75 7.01 -9.40
C MET A 498 13.72 7.62 -8.37
N TRP A 499 13.95 8.93 -8.42
CA TRP A 499 14.69 9.63 -7.39
C TRP A 499 13.94 9.61 -6.05
N TRP A 500 12.64 9.92 -6.07
CA TRP A 500 11.82 10.08 -4.86
C TRP A 500 11.54 8.75 -4.16
N GLN A 501 11.22 7.70 -4.91
CA GLN A 501 10.76 6.40 -4.38
C GLN A 501 11.82 5.30 -4.51
N GLY A 502 12.78 5.46 -5.42
CA GLY A 502 13.78 4.44 -5.74
C GLY A 502 13.51 3.70 -7.04
N LEU A 503 14.51 2.95 -7.47
CA LEU A 503 14.46 2.09 -8.66
C LEU A 503 13.75 0.76 -8.37
N VAL A 504 13.82 0.30 -7.15
CA VAL A 504 13.17 -0.90 -6.60
C VAL A 504 12.71 -0.59 -5.18
N VAL A 505 11.68 -1.28 -4.73
CA VAL A 505 11.21 -1.19 -3.34
C VAL A 505 12.10 -2.09 -2.50
N TRP A 506 12.86 -1.48 -1.62
CA TRP A 506 13.80 -2.21 -0.78
C TRP A 506 13.32 -2.25 0.67
N TRP A 507 13.44 -1.15 1.40
CA TRP A 507 13.10 -1.02 2.81
C TRP A 507 12.04 0.08 3.06
N ASP A 508 11.94 1.03 2.13
CA ASP A 508 10.96 2.12 2.16
C ASP A 508 9.82 1.78 1.21
N LEU A 509 8.63 1.64 1.75
CA LEU A 509 7.43 1.36 0.97
C LEU A 509 6.88 2.69 0.45
N PRO A 510 6.90 2.93 -0.88
CA PRO A 510 6.40 4.17 -1.45
C PRO A 510 4.90 4.35 -1.19
N ALA A 511 4.42 5.60 -1.23
CA ALA A 511 2.99 5.85 -1.19
C ALA A 511 2.28 5.14 -2.37
N PRO A 512 1.08 4.56 -2.17
CA PRO A 512 0.41 3.74 -3.17
C PRO A 512 0.19 4.43 -4.52
N ALA A 513 -0.25 5.69 -4.49
CA ALA A 513 -0.44 6.48 -5.70
C ALA A 513 0.88 6.71 -6.46
N GLY A 514 1.97 6.92 -5.73
CA GLY A 514 3.31 7.06 -6.31
C GLY A 514 3.80 5.75 -6.91
N ALA A 515 3.60 4.62 -6.20
CA ALA A 515 3.96 3.30 -6.70
C ALA A 515 3.23 2.96 -8.00
N ALA A 516 1.92 3.23 -8.05
CA ALA A 516 1.11 3.05 -9.25
C ALA A 516 1.56 3.98 -10.39
N ALA A 517 1.85 5.25 -10.09
CA ALA A 517 2.32 6.21 -11.08
C ALA A 517 3.65 5.78 -11.70
N GLN A 518 4.60 5.29 -10.91
CA GLN A 518 5.88 4.82 -11.42
C GLN A 518 5.71 3.60 -12.34
N ALA A 519 4.89 2.62 -11.95
CA ALA A 519 4.59 1.45 -12.77
C ALA A 519 3.94 1.84 -14.11
N VAL A 520 2.95 2.73 -14.06
CA VAL A 520 2.25 3.24 -15.26
C VAL A 520 3.19 4.01 -16.17
N LEU A 521 4.01 4.92 -15.65
CA LEU A 521 4.96 5.70 -16.45
C LEU A 521 6.03 4.83 -17.12
N LEU A 522 6.54 3.81 -16.43
CA LEU A 522 7.47 2.84 -17.01
C LEU A 522 6.83 2.09 -18.19
N THR A 523 5.61 1.60 -17.99
CA THR A 523 4.87 0.87 -19.02
C THR A 523 4.53 1.77 -20.21
N GLN A 524 4.13 3.01 -19.94
CA GLN A 524 3.84 4.00 -21.00
C GLN A 524 5.08 4.38 -21.80
N LEU A 525 6.23 4.55 -21.14
CA LEU A 525 7.49 4.84 -21.83
C LEU A 525 7.89 3.68 -22.75
N ALA A 526 7.75 2.44 -22.26
CA ALA A 526 7.99 1.25 -23.07
C ALA A 526 7.06 1.20 -24.28
N GLY A 527 5.76 1.41 -24.09
CA GLY A 527 4.76 1.42 -25.16
C GLY A 527 4.96 2.54 -26.17
N LEU A 528 5.30 3.76 -25.71
CA LEU A 528 5.59 4.90 -26.57
C LEU A 528 6.79 4.61 -27.49
N CYS A 529 7.89 4.09 -26.94
CA CYS A 529 9.09 3.77 -27.72
C CYS A 529 8.84 2.60 -28.68
N ALA A 530 8.20 1.52 -28.25
CA ALA A 530 7.89 0.35 -29.08
C ALA A 530 6.89 0.69 -30.20
N GLY A 531 5.81 1.40 -29.87
CA GLY A 531 4.81 1.83 -30.83
C GLY A 531 5.35 2.88 -31.81
N GLY A 532 6.18 3.80 -31.34
CA GLY A 532 6.88 4.76 -32.19
C GLY A 532 7.79 4.06 -33.21
N LEU A 533 8.56 3.03 -32.77
CA LEU A 533 9.37 2.20 -33.68
C LEU A 533 8.51 1.48 -34.71
N ALA A 534 7.40 0.84 -34.28
CA ALA A 534 6.49 0.16 -35.19
C ALA A 534 5.89 1.12 -36.23
N GLY A 535 5.50 2.33 -35.81
CA GLY A 535 5.01 3.39 -36.70
C GLY A 535 6.05 3.85 -37.71
N ILE A 536 7.30 4.05 -37.29
CA ILE A 536 8.40 4.42 -38.17
C ILE A 536 8.66 3.31 -39.20
N LEU A 537 8.70 2.05 -38.79
CA LEU A 537 8.94 0.90 -39.67
C LEU A 537 7.78 0.62 -40.62
N ALA A 538 6.53 0.83 -40.20
CA ALA A 538 5.34 0.62 -41.03
C ALA A 538 5.11 1.73 -42.07
N ALA A 539 5.65 2.91 -41.89
CA ALA A 539 5.42 4.09 -42.73
C ALA A 539 5.67 3.88 -44.24
N PRO A 540 6.69 3.13 -44.69
CA PRO A 540 6.89 2.86 -46.12
C PRO A 540 5.75 2.07 -46.76
N PHE A 541 5.10 1.18 -46.02
CA PHE A 541 4.06 0.26 -46.52
C PHE A 541 2.67 0.94 -46.60
N LEU A 542 2.50 2.10 -46.01
CA LEU A 542 1.24 2.88 -46.03
C LEU A 542 1.10 3.77 -47.27
N LYS A 543 1.95 3.62 -48.27
CA LYS A 543 2.02 4.44 -49.50
C LYS A 543 1.21 3.91 -50.69
N SER A 544 0.53 2.80 -50.53
CA SER A 544 -0.30 2.26 -51.60
C SER A 544 -1.74 2.77 -51.59
#